data_981cd7a2a3f8861483e131140449dd5e
#
_entry.id   981cd7a2a3f8861483e131140449dd5e
#
_cell.length_a   1.000
_cell.length_b   1.000
_cell.length_c   1.000
_cell.angle_alpha   90.00
_cell.angle_beta   90.00
_cell.angle_gamma   90.00
#
_symmetry.space_group_name_H-M   'P 1'
#
loop_
_entity.id
_entity.type
_entity.pdbx_description
1 polymer ?
#
loop_
_entity_poly.entity_id
_entity_poly.type
_entity_poly.pdbx_seq_one_letter_code
_entity_poly.pdbx_strand_id
1 'polypeptide(L)'
;DRRYTTLEDAVATVEALGLGEQGRYLTALTFGNVHGVYKPGGVKLRPELLEEIQQGLAEKYGTGAKPMDLVFHGGSGSSAEEIAIAVSNGVIKMNIDTDTQYAFTRPVADYMFKNYDGVLKIDGEVGNKKQYDPRAYGKLAENNMAARIVEAAQQLGSAGRSVSAA
;
A
#
# COMPACT_ATOMS: atom_id res chain seq x y z
N ASP A 1 23.29 2.02 5.18
CA ASP A 1 22.58 2.27 3.92
C ASP A 1 21.31 3.09 4.24
N ARG A 2 21.15 4.28 3.66
CA ARG A 2 20.02 5.19 3.93
C ARG A 2 18.63 4.63 3.58
N ARG A 3 18.58 3.44 3.03
CA ARG A 3 17.32 2.74 2.71
C ARG A 3 16.75 1.92 3.88
N TYR A 4 17.47 1.86 4.97
CA TYR A 4 17.06 1.10 6.15
C TYR A 4 17.22 1.99 7.37
N THR A 5 16.14 2.14 8.14
CA THR A 5 16.15 2.80 9.44
C THR A 5 16.90 1.92 10.44
N THR A 6 17.75 2.53 11.27
CA THR A 6 18.44 1.84 12.34
C THR A 6 17.70 1.98 13.68
N LEU A 7 18.06 1.19 14.68
CA LEU A 7 17.54 1.35 16.03
C LEU A 7 17.89 2.73 16.62
N GLU A 8 19.07 3.25 16.32
CA GLU A 8 19.51 4.58 16.76
C GLU A 8 18.63 5.69 16.18
N ASP A 9 18.24 5.60 14.90
CA ASP A 9 17.32 6.53 14.26
C ASP A 9 15.94 6.51 14.93
N ALA A 10 15.45 5.31 15.24
CA ALA A 10 14.17 5.14 15.95
C ALA A 10 14.23 5.66 17.38
N VAL A 11 15.34 5.44 18.10
CA VAL A 11 15.58 5.99 19.43
C VAL A 11 15.58 7.52 19.38
N ALA A 12 16.29 8.13 18.43
CA ALA A 12 16.31 9.59 18.27
C ALA A 12 14.91 10.15 18.00
N THR A 13 14.08 9.40 17.24
CA THR A 13 12.68 9.76 17.01
C THR A 13 11.86 9.76 18.30
N VAL A 14 12.00 8.72 19.12
CA VAL A 14 11.32 8.62 20.41
C VAL A 14 11.80 9.71 21.38
N GLU A 15 13.10 10.00 21.41
CA GLU A 15 13.65 11.07 22.25
C GLU A 15 13.12 12.46 21.86
N ALA A 16 12.83 12.68 20.57
CA ALA A 16 12.28 13.94 20.07
C ALA A 16 10.76 14.07 20.26
N LEU A 17 10.00 12.99 20.11
CA LEU A 17 8.52 13.01 20.03
C LEU A 17 7.83 12.38 21.25
N GLY A 18 8.54 11.59 22.04
CA GLY A 18 7.96 10.75 23.09
C GLY A 18 7.31 9.48 22.55
N LEU A 19 6.67 8.72 23.42
CA LEU A 19 5.95 7.47 23.11
C LEU A 19 4.42 7.62 23.17
N GLY A 20 3.92 8.83 23.07
CA GLY A 20 2.49 9.13 23.07
C GLY A 20 2.00 9.98 24.24
N GLU A 21 2.88 10.51 25.07
CA GLU A 21 2.54 11.32 26.24
C GLU A 21 1.87 12.64 25.86
N GLN A 22 2.26 13.22 24.73
CA GLN A 22 1.71 14.48 24.21
C GLN A 22 0.78 14.30 23.02
N GLY A 23 0.69 13.08 22.45
CA GLY A 23 -0.12 12.77 21.29
C GLY A 23 0.27 11.42 20.71
N ARG A 24 -0.59 10.85 19.89
CA ARG A 24 -0.32 9.59 19.19
C ARG A 24 0.34 9.86 17.84
N TYR A 25 1.46 9.22 17.57
CA TYR A 25 2.26 9.41 16.36
C TYR A 25 2.19 8.17 15.48
N LEU A 26 2.19 8.40 14.18
CA LEU A 26 2.42 7.37 13.16
C LEU A 26 3.80 7.62 12.55
N THR A 27 4.68 6.64 12.62
CA THR A 27 6.06 6.77 12.16
C THR A 27 6.32 5.87 10.95
N ALA A 28 6.88 6.44 9.90
CA ALA A 28 7.32 5.68 8.74
C ALA A 28 8.79 5.31 8.88
N LEU A 29 9.07 4.08 9.30
CA LEU A 29 10.42 3.52 9.26
C LEU A 29 10.69 2.95 7.86
N THR A 30 11.91 3.14 7.36
CA THR A 30 12.32 2.57 6.08
C THR A 30 12.96 1.20 6.29
N PHE A 31 12.45 0.20 5.57
CA PHE A 31 12.94 -1.18 5.60
C PHE A 31 13.17 -1.74 4.20
N GLY A 32 13.60 -0.86 3.28
CA GLY A 32 13.80 -1.16 1.87
C GLY A 32 12.61 -0.77 0.98
N ASN A 33 11.56 -0.23 1.56
CA ASN A 33 10.41 0.28 0.82
C ASN A 33 10.76 1.58 0.08
N VAL A 34 10.44 1.63 -1.22
CA VAL A 34 10.56 2.82 -2.05
C VAL A 34 9.28 3.06 -2.82
N HIS A 35 9.05 4.29 -3.27
CA HIS A 35 7.88 4.66 -4.05
C HIS A 35 8.08 4.31 -5.54
N GLY A 36 7.03 3.83 -6.20
CA GLY A 36 7.02 3.54 -7.63
C GLY A 36 7.36 2.09 -8.00
N VAL A 37 7.69 1.86 -9.27
CA VAL A 37 8.00 0.55 -9.82
C VAL A 37 9.49 0.25 -9.62
N TYR A 38 9.80 -0.85 -8.95
CA TYR A 38 11.17 -1.30 -8.76
C TYR A 38 11.72 -1.95 -10.04
N LYS A 39 12.99 -1.68 -10.33
CA LYS A 39 13.75 -2.58 -11.21
C LYS A 39 14.03 -3.86 -10.43
N PRO A 40 13.81 -5.05 -11.01
CA PRO A 40 14.15 -6.30 -10.35
C PRO A 40 15.60 -6.30 -9.82
N GLY A 41 15.78 -6.62 -8.55
CA GLY A 41 17.10 -6.65 -7.89
C GLY A 41 17.61 -5.32 -7.32
N GLY A 42 16.85 -4.22 -7.43
CA GLY A 42 17.32 -2.90 -6.99
C GLY A 42 17.24 -2.63 -5.48
N VAL A 43 16.25 -3.16 -4.80
CA VAL A 43 16.06 -3.02 -3.34
C VAL A 43 15.43 -4.29 -2.79
N LYS A 44 15.93 -4.78 -1.68
CA LYS A 44 15.33 -5.90 -0.96
C LYS A 44 14.52 -5.36 0.22
N LEU A 45 13.24 -5.67 0.25
CA LEU A 45 12.39 -5.39 1.40
C LEU A 45 12.81 -6.29 2.57
N ARG A 46 12.92 -5.70 3.76
CA ARG A 46 13.35 -6.36 4.99
C ARG A 46 12.39 -6.03 6.14
N PRO A 47 11.15 -6.53 6.10
CA PRO A 47 10.15 -6.21 7.13
C PRO A 47 10.50 -6.75 8.52
N GLU A 48 11.41 -7.72 8.60
CA GLU A 48 12.00 -8.21 9.85
C GLU A 48 12.74 -7.14 10.65
N LEU A 49 13.27 -6.09 10.00
CA LEU A 49 13.90 -4.96 10.69
C LEU A 49 12.92 -4.22 11.62
N LEU A 50 11.64 -4.24 11.30
CA LEU A 50 10.62 -3.62 12.16
C LEU A 50 10.52 -4.34 13.50
N GLU A 51 10.67 -5.67 13.52
CA GLU A 51 10.72 -6.44 14.76
C GLU A 51 11.93 -6.07 15.61
N GLU A 52 13.13 -6.04 15.01
CA GLU A 52 14.38 -5.68 15.69
C GLU A 52 14.28 -4.29 16.33
N ILE A 53 13.73 -3.31 15.61
CA ILE A 53 13.56 -1.95 16.10
C ILE A 53 12.52 -1.87 17.23
N GLN A 54 11.36 -2.50 17.06
CA GLN A 54 10.31 -2.51 18.08
C GLN A 54 10.79 -3.17 19.38
N GLN A 55 11.50 -4.30 19.29
CA GLN A 55 12.08 -4.98 20.44
C GLN A 55 13.13 -4.11 21.14
N GLY A 56 14.07 -3.52 20.39
CA GLY A 56 15.10 -2.65 20.95
C GLY A 56 14.53 -1.41 21.66
N LEU A 57 13.45 -0.82 21.11
CA LEU A 57 12.73 0.27 21.78
C LEU A 57 11.99 -0.22 23.03
N ALA A 58 11.33 -1.38 22.98
CA ALA A 58 10.63 -1.95 24.12
C ALA A 58 11.58 -2.25 25.29
N GLU A 59 12.75 -2.80 25.01
CA GLU A 59 13.80 -3.05 26.00
C GLU A 59 14.33 -1.75 26.62
N LYS A 60 14.63 -0.76 25.76
CA LYS A 60 15.20 0.52 26.21
C LYS A 60 14.24 1.32 27.09
N TYR A 61 12.96 1.33 26.76
CA TYR A 61 11.97 2.20 27.43
C TYR A 61 11.02 1.43 28.37
N GLY A 62 11.15 0.13 28.49
CA GLY A 62 10.32 -0.71 29.39
C GLY A 62 8.84 -0.72 28.98
N THR A 63 8.55 -0.71 27.67
CA THR A 63 7.19 -0.67 27.12
C THR A 63 6.67 -2.06 26.74
N GLY A 64 5.43 -2.15 26.22
CA GLY A 64 4.95 -3.32 25.50
C GLY A 64 5.74 -3.58 24.22
N ALA A 65 5.56 -4.76 23.63
CA ALA A 65 6.36 -5.28 22.51
C ALA A 65 6.37 -4.43 21.23
N LYS A 66 5.40 -3.52 21.07
CA LYS A 66 5.26 -2.67 19.87
C LYS A 66 5.00 -1.21 20.28
N PRO A 67 6.04 -0.49 20.75
CA PRO A 67 5.87 0.86 21.24
C PRO A 67 5.50 1.90 20.17
N MET A 68 5.81 1.64 18.91
CA MET A 68 5.50 2.57 17.81
C MET A 68 4.37 2.05 16.92
N ASP A 69 3.45 2.95 16.54
CA ASP A 69 2.51 2.74 15.45
C ASP A 69 3.21 3.06 14.11
N LEU A 70 3.29 2.07 13.21
CA LEU A 70 4.10 2.17 12.00
C LEU A 70 3.27 2.37 10.73
N VAL A 71 3.85 3.09 9.78
CA VAL A 71 3.31 3.29 8.43
C VAL A 71 4.22 2.61 7.41
N PHE A 72 3.64 1.79 6.55
CA PHE A 72 4.30 1.20 5.40
C PHE A 72 4.02 2.06 4.15
N HIS A 73 5.00 2.85 3.74
CA HIS A 73 4.97 3.56 2.46
C HIS A 73 5.48 2.67 1.32
N GLY A 74 4.96 2.90 0.10
CA GLY A 74 5.38 2.15 -1.09
C GLY A 74 5.04 0.67 -1.03
N GLY A 75 3.85 0.33 -0.53
CA GLY A 75 3.41 -1.05 -0.36
C GLY A 75 3.03 -1.79 -1.65
N SER A 76 2.88 -1.07 -2.79
CA SER A 76 2.62 -1.69 -4.08
C SER A 76 3.75 -2.64 -4.50
N GLY A 77 3.41 -3.84 -4.98
CA GLY A 77 4.38 -4.86 -5.39
C GLY A 77 4.97 -5.69 -4.25
N SER A 78 4.60 -5.44 -3.00
CA SER A 78 4.98 -6.30 -1.87
C SER A 78 4.22 -7.61 -1.87
N SER A 79 4.88 -8.70 -1.47
CA SER A 79 4.22 -9.98 -1.31
C SER A 79 3.27 -10.00 -0.09
N ALA A 80 2.30 -10.92 -0.10
CA ALA A 80 1.40 -11.10 1.04
C ALA A 80 2.17 -11.48 2.33
N GLU A 81 3.27 -12.21 2.19
CA GLU A 81 4.13 -12.60 3.31
C GLU A 81 4.88 -11.39 3.91
N GLU A 82 5.48 -10.54 3.07
CA GLU A 82 6.13 -9.29 3.52
C GLU A 82 5.15 -8.36 4.22
N ILE A 83 3.92 -8.24 3.70
CA ILE A 83 2.85 -7.45 4.33
C ILE A 83 2.48 -8.06 5.69
N ALA A 84 2.31 -9.38 5.77
CA ALA A 84 1.97 -10.06 7.02
C ALA A 84 3.03 -9.86 8.11
N ILE A 85 4.32 -9.95 7.75
CA ILE A 85 5.44 -9.68 8.67
C ILE A 85 5.39 -8.21 9.12
N ALA A 86 5.21 -7.25 8.20
CA ALA A 86 5.14 -5.84 8.56
C ALA A 86 3.95 -5.54 9.49
N VAL A 87 2.78 -6.08 9.22
CA VAL A 87 1.57 -5.92 10.07
C VAL A 87 1.80 -6.57 11.44
N SER A 88 2.41 -7.76 11.50
CA SER A 88 2.72 -8.42 12.77
C SER A 88 3.70 -7.61 13.63
N ASN A 89 4.50 -6.73 13.01
CA ASN A 89 5.48 -5.89 13.68
C ASN A 89 5.03 -4.42 13.90
N GLY A 90 3.73 -4.16 13.85
CA GLY A 90 3.15 -2.88 14.27
C GLY A 90 2.84 -1.91 13.14
N VAL A 91 2.86 -2.34 11.88
CA VAL A 91 2.30 -1.55 10.79
C VAL A 91 0.78 -1.51 10.91
N ILE A 92 0.24 -0.32 11.11
CA ILE A 92 -1.21 -0.06 11.22
C ILE A 92 -1.79 0.70 10.03
N LYS A 93 -0.94 1.19 9.14
CA LYS A 93 -1.30 1.91 7.92
C LYS A 93 -0.37 1.51 6.79
N MET A 94 -0.90 1.20 5.62
CA MET A 94 -0.13 0.96 4.40
C MET A 94 -0.61 1.86 3.27
N ASN A 95 0.33 2.44 2.53
CA ASN A 95 0.04 3.23 1.34
C ASN A 95 0.23 2.39 0.09
N ILE A 96 -0.84 2.26 -0.70
CA ILE A 96 -0.87 1.54 -1.97
C ILE A 96 -1.40 2.50 -3.03
N ASP A 97 -0.67 2.73 -4.10
CA ASP A 97 -1.08 3.59 -5.21
C ASP A 97 -0.90 2.90 -6.56
N THR A 98 0.31 2.50 -6.90
CA THR A 98 0.65 1.92 -8.21
C THR A 98 -0.22 0.71 -8.56
N ASP A 99 -0.46 -0.21 -7.62
CA ASP A 99 -1.30 -1.39 -7.84
C ASP A 99 -2.77 -1.02 -8.11
N THR A 100 -3.28 -0.01 -7.41
CA THR A 100 -4.67 0.44 -7.61
C THR A 100 -4.83 1.20 -8.92
N GLN A 101 -3.84 2.01 -9.32
CA GLN A 101 -3.79 2.62 -10.65
C GLN A 101 -3.79 1.56 -11.75
N TYR A 102 -2.93 0.54 -11.62
CA TYR A 102 -2.86 -0.55 -12.57
C TYR A 102 -4.16 -1.35 -12.64
N ALA A 103 -4.75 -1.67 -11.48
CA ALA A 103 -6.03 -2.38 -11.39
C ALA A 103 -7.17 -1.63 -12.09
N PHE A 104 -7.17 -0.30 -12.03
CA PHE A 104 -8.14 0.54 -12.74
C PHE A 104 -7.85 0.60 -14.25
N THR A 105 -6.60 0.83 -14.62
CA THR A 105 -6.21 1.11 -16.01
C THR A 105 -6.24 -0.13 -16.89
N ARG A 106 -5.87 -1.30 -16.37
CA ARG A 106 -5.76 -2.53 -17.15
C ARG A 106 -7.05 -2.94 -17.86
N PRO A 107 -8.22 -2.97 -17.22
CA PRO A 107 -9.49 -3.28 -17.88
C PRO A 107 -9.90 -2.23 -18.92
N VAL A 108 -9.55 -0.96 -18.72
CA VAL A 108 -9.81 0.10 -19.71
C VAL A 108 -9.01 -0.18 -20.98
N ALA A 109 -7.71 -0.46 -20.85
CA ALA A 109 -6.86 -0.78 -21.99
C ALA A 109 -7.34 -2.02 -22.73
N ASP A 110 -7.65 -3.12 -22.01
CA ASP A 110 -8.19 -4.34 -22.61
C ASP A 110 -9.49 -4.10 -23.39
N TYR A 111 -10.39 -3.29 -22.79
CA TYR A 111 -11.65 -2.92 -23.43
C TYR A 111 -11.43 -2.12 -24.72
N MET A 112 -10.54 -1.12 -24.69
CA MET A 112 -10.23 -0.29 -25.85
C MET A 112 -9.62 -1.11 -26.98
N PHE A 113 -8.69 -2.03 -26.69
CA PHE A 113 -8.10 -2.90 -27.70
C PHE A 113 -9.11 -3.86 -28.32
N LYS A 114 -10.02 -4.41 -27.53
CA LYS A 114 -11.05 -5.35 -28.02
C LYS A 114 -12.16 -4.66 -28.82
N ASN A 115 -12.40 -3.38 -28.59
CA ASN A 115 -13.49 -2.61 -29.19
C ASN A 115 -12.96 -1.43 -30.06
N TYR A 116 -11.75 -1.55 -30.58
CA TYR A 116 -11.04 -0.47 -31.26
C TYR A 116 -11.90 0.22 -32.35
N ASP A 117 -12.48 -0.55 -33.27
CA ASP A 117 -13.29 -0.02 -34.36
C ASP A 117 -14.58 0.67 -33.90
N GLY A 118 -15.19 0.16 -32.83
CA GLY A 118 -16.40 0.76 -32.27
C GLY A 118 -16.15 1.99 -31.43
N VAL A 119 -14.95 2.15 -30.90
CA VAL A 119 -14.55 3.32 -30.08
C VAL A 119 -14.11 4.49 -30.97
N LEU A 120 -13.58 4.23 -32.15
CA LEU A 120 -13.08 5.22 -33.09
C LEU A 120 -14.15 5.65 -34.12
N LYS A 121 -13.99 6.87 -34.61
CA LYS A 121 -14.60 7.31 -35.87
C LYS A 121 -13.61 7.04 -37.00
N ILE A 122 -14.01 6.25 -37.98
CA ILE A 122 -13.22 5.96 -39.17
C ILE A 122 -13.97 6.57 -40.36
N ASP A 123 -13.31 7.41 -41.15
CA ASP A 123 -13.79 7.98 -42.42
C ASP A 123 -15.23 8.54 -42.39
N GLY A 124 -15.56 9.31 -41.35
CA GLY A 124 -16.86 9.96 -41.23
C GLY A 124 -17.95 9.10 -40.59
N GLU A 125 -17.68 7.84 -40.32
CA GLU A 125 -18.60 6.97 -39.56
C GLU A 125 -18.65 7.32 -38.08
N VAL A 126 -19.80 7.10 -37.47
CA VAL A 126 -20.00 7.26 -36.04
C VAL A 126 -19.71 5.93 -35.36
N GLY A 127 -18.75 5.88 -34.43
CA GLY A 127 -18.46 4.68 -33.65
C GLY A 127 -19.70 4.17 -32.90
N ASN A 128 -19.59 2.98 -32.38
CA ASN A 128 -20.67 2.33 -31.61
C ASN A 128 -20.81 2.99 -30.23
N LYS A 129 -21.89 3.74 -30.00
CA LYS A 129 -22.16 4.45 -28.75
C LYS A 129 -22.08 3.54 -27.52
N LYS A 130 -22.50 2.26 -27.62
CA LYS A 130 -22.44 1.31 -26.51
C LYS A 130 -21.01 0.93 -26.15
N GLN A 131 -20.07 1.07 -27.08
CA GLN A 131 -18.65 0.74 -26.86
C GLN A 131 -17.83 1.95 -26.43
N TYR A 132 -18.12 3.17 -26.93
CA TYR A 132 -17.36 4.36 -26.49
C TYR A 132 -17.96 5.05 -25.26
N ASP A 133 -19.10 4.61 -24.74
CA ASP A 133 -19.68 5.16 -23.50
C ASP A 133 -18.75 4.85 -22.30
N PRO A 134 -18.22 5.88 -21.61
CA PRO A 134 -17.31 5.68 -20.48
C PRO A 134 -17.85 4.78 -19.37
N ARG A 135 -19.17 4.71 -19.20
CA ARG A 135 -19.81 3.86 -18.20
C ARG A 135 -19.59 2.37 -18.47
N ALA A 136 -19.40 1.98 -19.73
CA ALA A 136 -19.14 0.57 -20.10
C ALA A 136 -17.76 0.12 -19.56
N TYR A 137 -16.70 0.80 -19.97
CA TYR A 137 -15.34 0.44 -19.53
C TYR A 137 -15.00 0.93 -18.11
N GLY A 138 -15.62 2.04 -17.68
CA GLY A 138 -15.46 2.53 -16.32
C GLY A 138 -15.98 1.55 -15.28
N LYS A 139 -17.08 0.85 -15.55
CA LYS A 139 -17.60 -0.20 -14.65
C LYS A 139 -16.65 -1.39 -14.51
N LEU A 140 -15.98 -1.77 -15.59
CA LEU A 140 -14.96 -2.83 -15.55
C LEU A 140 -13.75 -2.40 -14.71
N ALA A 141 -13.31 -1.15 -14.88
CA ALA A 141 -12.21 -0.56 -14.11
C ALA A 141 -12.55 -0.47 -12.61
N GLU A 142 -13.75 0.02 -12.28
CA GLU A 142 -14.27 0.10 -10.91
C GLU A 142 -14.28 -1.27 -10.23
N ASN A 143 -14.84 -2.28 -10.89
CA ASN A 143 -14.92 -3.64 -10.35
C ASN A 143 -13.54 -4.23 -10.07
N ASN A 144 -12.59 -4.05 -10.99
CA ASN A 144 -11.23 -4.58 -10.82
C ASN A 144 -10.46 -3.85 -9.71
N MET A 145 -10.62 -2.53 -9.61
CA MET A 145 -10.03 -1.75 -8.52
C MET A 145 -10.65 -2.13 -7.17
N ALA A 146 -11.97 -2.32 -7.11
CA ALA A 146 -12.65 -2.76 -5.89
C ALA A 146 -12.12 -4.13 -5.41
N ALA A 147 -11.90 -5.08 -6.33
CA ALA A 147 -11.32 -6.38 -6.00
C ALA A 147 -9.91 -6.23 -5.39
N ARG A 148 -9.05 -5.36 -5.96
CA ARG A 148 -7.72 -5.10 -5.42
C ARG A 148 -7.75 -4.45 -4.04
N ILE A 149 -8.71 -3.55 -3.78
CA ILE A 149 -8.91 -2.92 -2.47
C ILE A 149 -9.38 -3.95 -1.43
N VAL A 150 -10.28 -4.84 -1.81
CA VAL A 150 -10.74 -5.94 -0.92
C VAL A 150 -9.55 -6.84 -0.55
N GLU A 151 -8.72 -7.21 -1.51
CA GLU A 151 -7.49 -7.97 -1.25
C GLU A 151 -6.57 -7.25 -0.25
N ALA A 152 -6.33 -5.95 -0.45
CA ALA A 152 -5.52 -5.16 0.49
C ALA A 152 -6.12 -5.12 1.90
N ALA A 153 -7.45 -4.96 2.01
CA ALA A 153 -8.15 -4.98 3.29
C ALA A 153 -8.01 -6.33 4.01
N GLN A 154 -8.04 -7.43 3.26
CA GLN A 154 -7.79 -8.77 3.80
C GLN A 154 -6.35 -8.94 4.30
N GLN A 155 -5.37 -8.55 3.48
CA GLN A 155 -3.95 -8.61 3.83
C GLN A 155 -3.61 -7.78 5.09
N LEU A 156 -4.26 -6.64 5.25
CA LEU A 156 -4.08 -5.76 6.41
C LEU A 156 -4.92 -6.17 7.64
N GLY A 157 -5.72 -7.22 7.54
CA GLY A 157 -6.60 -7.67 8.63
C GLY A 157 -7.71 -6.69 8.98
N SER A 158 -8.05 -5.75 8.07
CA SER A 158 -9.12 -4.76 8.26
C SER A 158 -10.47 -5.19 7.67
N ALA A 159 -10.52 -6.28 6.90
CA ALA A 159 -11.76 -6.82 6.36
C ALA A 159 -12.73 -7.18 7.49
N GLY A 160 -13.99 -6.76 7.34
CA GLY A 160 -15.03 -6.99 8.35
C GLY A 160 -14.92 -6.13 9.62
N ARG A 161 -13.98 -5.17 9.64
CA ARG A 161 -13.81 -4.22 10.76
C ARG A 161 -14.15 -2.81 10.30
N SER A 162 -14.98 -2.12 11.10
CA SER A 162 -15.33 -0.71 10.85
C SER A 162 -15.45 0.02 12.17
N VAL A 163 -15.04 1.28 12.21
CA VAL A 163 -15.25 2.15 13.38
C VAL A 163 -16.73 2.47 13.63
N SER A 164 -17.59 2.28 12.62
CA SER A 164 -19.02 2.44 12.71
C SER A 164 -19.78 1.16 13.05
N ALA A 165 -19.07 0.04 13.21
CA ALA A 165 -19.64 -1.27 13.55
C ALA A 165 -19.50 -1.64 15.04
N ALA A 166 -19.25 -0.63 15.89
CA ALA A 166 -19.22 -0.79 17.34
C ALA A 166 -20.60 -0.53 17.96
#